data_8efbb5ebdd85cd56b50c2b574fb51217
#
_entry.id   8efbb5ebdd85cd56b50c2b574fb51217
#
_cell.length_a   1.000
_cell.length_b   1.000
_cell.length_c   1.000
_cell.angle_alpha   90.00
_cell.angle_beta   90.00
_cell.angle_gamma   90.00
#
_symmetry.space_group_name_H-M   'P 1'
#
loop_
_entity.id
_entity.type
_entity.pdbx_description
1 polymer ?
#
loop_
_entity_poly.entity_id
_entity_poly.type
_entity_poly.pdbx_seq_one_letter_code
_entity_poly.pdbx_strand_id
1 'polypeptide(L)'
;KIGYDIIVMVEIRVSRGKLFEVEKKIANHPNVFAVYDITGPFDSLVLARFHTRRQLDNFIKKLQTYEFVERTETKLILNTIKEENIGVE
;
A
#
# COMPACT_ATOMS: atom_id res chain seq x y z
N LYS A 1 11.24 7.49 21.57
CA LYS A 1 11.23 7.11 20.90
C LYS A 1 10.76 7.09 20.23
N ILE A 2 11.01 6.99 20.37
CA ILE A 2 10.60 6.91 19.33
C ILE A 2 10.06 5.70 18.92
N GLY A 3 8.88 5.64 18.61
CA GLY A 3 8.23 4.46 18.20
C GLY A 3 8.76 4.02 16.84
N TYR A 4 8.64 2.77 16.57
CA TYR A 4 8.95 2.26 15.24
C TYR A 4 7.70 2.24 14.44
N ASP A 5 7.78 2.75 13.23
CA ASP A 5 6.65 2.67 12.32
C ASP A 5 6.66 1.31 11.64
N ILE A 6 5.48 0.83 11.38
CA ILE A 6 5.28 -0.38 10.61
C ILE A 6 5.08 0.06 9.16
N ILE A 7 5.99 -0.34 8.28
CA ILE A 7 5.90 0.01 6.88
C ILE A 7 5.51 -1.23 6.11
N VAL A 8 4.49 -1.10 5.29
CA VAL A 8 3.95 -2.23 4.54
C VAL A 8 3.90 -1.92 3.06
N MET A 9 4.01 -2.97 2.28
CA MET A 9 3.82 -2.95 0.86
C MET A 9 2.60 -3.81 0.57
N VAL A 10 1.58 -3.24 -0.05
CA VAL A 10 0.38 -3.99 -0.38
C VAL A 10 0.24 -4.02 -1.88
N GLU A 11 0.21 -5.23 -2.44
CA GLU A 11 -0.05 -5.40 -3.85
C GLU A 11 -1.53 -5.67 -4.02
N ILE A 12 -2.15 -5.04 -5.00
CA ILE A 12 -3.59 -5.07 -5.15
C ILE A 12 -3.96 -5.43 -6.57
N ARG A 13 -4.88 -6.38 -6.71
CA ARG A 13 -5.46 -6.72 -7.98
C ARG A 13 -6.83 -6.11 -8.05
N VAL A 14 -7.11 -5.42 -9.15
CA VAL A 14 -8.32 -4.64 -9.29
C VAL A 14 -9.10 -5.11 -10.52
N SER A 15 -10.41 -5.03 -10.44
CA SER A 15 -11.28 -5.37 -11.55
C SER A 15 -10.96 -4.51 -12.76
N ARG A 16 -11.10 -5.11 -13.92
CA ARG A 16 -10.77 -4.47 -15.19
C ARG A 16 -11.47 -3.12 -15.35
N GLY A 17 -10.69 -2.10 -15.66
CA GLY A 17 -11.24 -0.77 -15.92
C GLY A 17 -11.51 0.04 -14.66
N LYS A 18 -11.20 -0.50 -13.49
CA LYS A 18 -11.48 0.19 -12.23
C LYS A 18 -10.24 0.63 -11.46
N LEU A 19 -9.07 0.48 -12.06
CA LEU A 19 -7.82 0.73 -11.36
C LEU A 19 -7.74 2.17 -10.84
N PHE A 20 -8.04 3.13 -11.69
CA PHE A 20 -7.92 4.53 -11.30
C PHE A 20 -8.84 4.88 -10.14
N GLU A 21 -10.08 4.39 -10.19
CA GLU A 21 -11.03 4.66 -9.11
C GLU A 21 -10.55 4.11 -7.77
N VAL A 22 -10.03 2.89 -7.79
CA VAL A 22 -9.55 2.25 -6.57
C VAL A 22 -8.31 2.96 -6.05
N GLU A 23 -7.38 3.27 -6.93
CA GLU A 23 -6.14 3.94 -6.52
C GLU A 23 -6.41 5.31 -5.95
N LYS A 24 -7.35 6.04 -6.53
CA LYS A 24 -7.71 7.35 -6.03
C LYS A 24 -8.24 7.28 -4.61
N LYS A 25 -9.07 6.29 -4.35
CA LYS A 25 -9.63 6.08 -3.03
C LYS A 25 -8.55 5.70 -2.01
N ILE A 26 -7.64 4.82 -2.40
CA ILE A 26 -6.57 4.39 -1.52
C ILE A 26 -5.60 5.54 -1.25
N ALA A 27 -5.29 6.32 -2.27
CA ALA A 27 -4.35 7.43 -2.13
C ALA A 27 -4.83 8.50 -1.17
N ASN A 28 -6.12 8.57 -0.93
CA ASN A 28 -6.66 9.52 0.04
C ASN A 28 -6.49 9.08 1.49
N HIS A 29 -6.05 7.86 1.71
CA HIS A 29 -5.86 7.37 3.07
C HIS A 29 -4.60 8.02 3.68
N PRO A 30 -4.70 8.61 4.87
CA PRO A 30 -3.57 9.38 5.42
C PRO A 30 -2.32 8.56 5.71
N ASN A 31 -2.46 7.25 5.87
CA ASN A 31 -1.30 6.39 6.14
C ASN A 31 -0.58 5.96 4.86
N VAL A 32 -1.19 6.18 3.71
CA VAL A 32 -0.59 5.81 2.43
C VAL A 32 0.32 6.93 1.96
N PHE A 33 1.58 6.60 1.66
CA PHE A 33 2.52 7.59 1.19
C PHE A 33 2.97 7.38 -0.25
N ALA A 34 2.60 6.27 -0.87
CA ALA A 34 2.93 6.05 -2.27
C ALA A 34 1.97 5.04 -2.88
N VAL A 35 1.60 5.27 -4.13
CA VAL A 35 0.76 4.36 -4.89
C VAL A 35 1.35 4.32 -6.30
N TYR A 36 1.64 3.12 -6.78
CA TYR A 36 2.23 2.92 -8.08
C TYR A 36 1.43 1.92 -8.91
N ASP A 37 1.41 2.14 -10.22
CA ASP A 37 0.93 1.11 -11.15
C ASP A 37 2.08 0.18 -11.41
N ILE A 38 1.81 -1.12 -11.42
CA ILE A 38 2.86 -2.12 -11.63
C ILE A 38 2.41 -3.14 -12.67
N THR A 39 3.38 -3.88 -13.17
CA THR A 39 3.10 -4.99 -14.08
C THR A 39 3.11 -6.28 -13.30
N GLY A 40 2.62 -7.35 -13.92
CA GLY A 40 2.61 -8.67 -13.32
C GLY A 40 1.23 -9.07 -12.85
N PRO A 41 1.14 -9.98 -11.88
CA PRO A 41 -0.15 -10.50 -11.43
C PRO A 41 -0.98 -9.53 -10.63
N PHE A 42 -0.39 -8.43 -10.16
CA PHE A 42 -1.11 -7.39 -9.44
C PHE A 42 -1.04 -6.10 -10.26
N ASP A 43 -1.98 -5.22 -10.00
CA ASP A 43 -2.13 -4.00 -10.79
C ASP A 43 -1.55 -2.78 -10.11
N SER A 44 -1.51 -2.76 -8.79
CA SER A 44 -1.08 -1.60 -8.04
C SER A 44 -0.24 -2.00 -6.84
N LEU A 45 0.71 -1.15 -6.51
CA LEU A 45 1.55 -1.31 -5.33
C LEU A 45 1.35 -0.11 -4.44
N VAL A 46 0.98 -0.37 -3.19
CA VAL A 46 0.71 0.68 -2.21
C VAL A 46 1.73 0.58 -1.10
N LEU A 47 2.32 1.71 -0.75
CA LEU A 47 3.20 1.79 0.42
C LEU A 47 2.50 2.60 1.50
N ALA A 48 2.46 2.07 2.70
CA ALA A 48 1.78 2.72 3.81
C ALA A 48 2.56 2.54 5.10
N ARG A 49 2.31 3.44 6.03
CA ARG A 49 3.02 3.47 7.30
C ARG A 49 2.03 3.55 8.44
N PHE A 50 2.24 2.74 9.47
CA PHE A 50 1.35 2.68 10.62
C PHE A 50 2.16 2.68 11.91
N HIS A 51 1.57 3.23 12.98
CA HIS A 51 2.21 3.21 14.29
C HIS A 51 1.93 1.92 15.05
N THR A 52 0.79 1.29 14.80
CA THR A 52 0.41 0.09 15.53
C THR A 52 -0.09 -0.98 14.58
N ARG A 53 -0.02 -2.22 15.04
CA ARG A 53 -0.53 -3.35 14.29
C ARG A 53 -2.04 -3.24 14.09
N ARG A 54 -2.73 -2.68 15.07
CA ARG A 54 -4.19 -2.50 14.96
C ARG A 54 -4.54 -1.59 13.79
N GLN A 55 -3.80 -0.50 13.64
CA GLN A 55 -4.04 0.40 12.53
C GLN A 55 -3.82 -0.29 11.18
N LEU A 56 -2.76 -1.09 11.10
CA LEU A 56 -2.49 -1.85 9.89
C LEU A 56 -3.62 -2.82 9.59
N ASP A 57 -4.06 -3.57 10.59
CA ASP A 57 -5.12 -4.55 10.40
C ASP A 57 -6.41 -3.87 9.93
N ASN A 58 -6.73 -2.71 10.50
CA ASN A 58 -7.91 -1.97 10.10
C ASN A 58 -7.82 -1.50 8.65
N PHE A 59 -6.63 -1.07 8.25
CA PHE A 59 -6.40 -0.63 6.89
C PHE A 59 -6.61 -1.79 5.89
N ILE A 60 -6.03 -2.95 6.19
CA ILE A 60 -6.16 -4.11 5.30
C ILE A 60 -7.63 -4.54 5.21
N LYS A 61 -8.33 -4.56 6.33
CA LYS A 61 -9.76 -4.89 6.30
C LYS A 61 -10.54 -3.92 5.44
N LYS A 62 -10.20 -2.64 5.54
CA LYS A 62 -10.89 -1.62 4.75
C LYS A 62 -10.64 -1.82 3.26
N LEU A 63 -9.39 -2.12 2.89
CA LEU A 63 -9.07 -2.39 1.48
C LEU A 63 -9.91 -3.55 0.94
N GLN A 64 -10.10 -4.57 1.75
CA GLN A 64 -10.82 -5.75 1.33
C GLN A 64 -12.31 -5.50 1.16
N THR A 65 -12.82 -4.39 1.67
CA THR A 65 -14.23 -4.03 1.48
C THR A 65 -14.47 -3.20 0.23
N TYR A 66 -13.41 -2.73 -0.42
CA TYR A 66 -13.59 -1.92 -1.63
C TYR A 66 -14.12 -2.80 -2.75
N GLU A 67 -15.13 -2.29 -3.43
CA GLU A 67 -15.91 -3.07 -4.38
C GLU A 67 -15.08 -3.72 -5.49
N PHE A 68 -14.10 -3.02 -6.02
CA PHE A 68 -13.37 -3.50 -7.17
C PHE A 68 -12.02 -4.10 -6.84
N VAL A 69 -11.73 -4.30 -5.57
CA VAL A 69 -10.50 -4.95 -5.14
C VAL A 69 -10.75 -6.44 -5.12
N GLU A 70 -10.05 -7.16 -6.00
CA GLU A 70 -10.22 -8.60 -6.13
C GLU A 70 -9.31 -9.38 -5.20
N ARG A 71 -8.11 -8.87 -4.98
CA ARG A 71 -7.12 -9.59 -4.19
C ARG A 71 -6.10 -8.61 -3.64
N THR A 72 -5.64 -8.87 -2.43
CA THR A 72 -4.56 -8.10 -1.83
C THR A 72 -3.49 -9.04 -1.32
N GLU A 73 -2.25 -8.59 -1.38
CA GLU A 73 -1.15 -9.32 -0.77
C GLU A 73 -0.31 -8.31 -0.01
N THR A 74 -0.20 -8.52 1.30
CA THR A 74 0.49 -7.58 2.19
C THR A 74 1.83 -8.13 2.60
N LYS A 75 2.86 -7.29 2.47
CA LYS A 75 4.21 -7.65 2.89
C LYS A 75 4.71 -6.59 3.86
N LEU A 76 5.22 -7.03 4.99
CA LEU A 76 5.81 -6.12 5.96
C LEU A 76 7.28 -5.92 5.62
N ILE A 77 7.72 -4.68 5.70
CA ILE A 77 9.15 -4.39 5.54
C ILE A 77 9.79 -4.60 6.91
N LEU A 78 10.60 -5.65 7.02
CA LEU A 78 11.20 -6.00 8.30
C LEU A 78 12.45 -5.20 8.59
N ASN A 79 13.20 -4.86 7.55
CA ASN A 79 14.50 -4.25 7.71
C ASN A 79 14.83 -3.45 6.47
N THR A 80 15.36 -2.26 6.67
CA THR A 80 15.82 -1.45 5.54
C THR A 80 17.33 -1.59 5.45
N ILE A 81 17.79 -2.28 4.43
CA ILE A 81 19.22 -2.47 4.24
C ILE A 81 19.86 -1.24 3.62
N LYS A 82 19.12 -0.61 2.72
CA LYS A 82 19.61 0.58 2.06
C LYS A 82 18.43 1.41 1.58
N GLU A 83 18.51 2.69 1.76
CA GLU A 83 17.50 3.60 1.27
C GLU A 83 18.16 4.93 0.96
N GLU A 84 18.03 5.39 -0.27
CA GLU A 84 18.65 6.63 -0.71
C GLU A 84 17.65 7.42 -1.54
N ASN A 85 17.74 8.73 -1.44
CA ASN A 85 17.05 9.57 -2.40
C ASN A 85 17.76 9.44 -3.72
N ILE A 86 17.01 9.06 -4.75
CA ILE A 86 17.59 8.97 -6.07
C ILE A 86 17.44 10.32 -6.72
N GLY A 87 18.57 10.96 -6.96
CA GLY A 87 18.56 12.21 -7.67
C GLY A 87 18.28 11.96 -9.14
N VAL A 88 17.52 12.83 -9.75
CA VAL A 88 17.24 12.75 -11.16
C VAL A 88 18.02 13.83 -11.86
N GLU A 89 18.83 13.43 -12.79
CA GLU A 89 19.64 14.35 -13.54
C GLU A 89 18.97 14.85 -14.77
#